data_80566e75d9065a5d96cc7c885c9426d6
#
_entry.id   80566e75d9065a5d96cc7c885c9426d6
#
_cell.length_a   1.000
_cell.length_b   1.000
_cell.length_c   1.000
_cell.angle_alpha   90.00
_cell.angle_beta   90.00
_cell.angle_gamma   90.00
#
_symmetry.space_group_name_H-M   'P 1'
#
loop_
_entity.id
_entity.type
_entity.pdbx_description
1 polymer ?
#
loop_
_entity_poly.entity_id
_entity_poly.type
_entity_poly.pdbx_seq_one_letter_code
_entity_poly.pdbx_strand_id
1 'polypeptide(L)'
;MKLKYLPTLTSTGVALLSSAFLSANAWAAEEQEWGIAAMFRTASIPYDTSGGDQSVNSFVPMLFFKNDYVFIDGTEMGAYLYQTDDEKWSFNAISRMRFIDIPASEQNAIEGDTADFGAQLTYQLDGPWSAETELMSDSEFNLHGNLRAKAKYETGDWEFYPSATLRYKSADFNSEYYSAANEAIGAGVDLNVGIEARYHVVSNLYLLGSTSVTRLDDNAYDSSIVEDRYQGELYLGFGFFNDKTKAPKPKLSNAPYLRVAHGWATPSNIGDIMKFNREKDEYNNQLTSFFYGHPLTDEIFGFPLDIYLTPGIAHHWNSDVQSSSTEYIVAIKAYYTFDWPTQWRVGVAEGMSYIDSLTYIEAKEMKEKGYNGSHLLNYLDFSVDVNVGDLVGKNDLNNLWFGYSLHHRSAIFENASQFGRIKGGSNYNTVYFQYEF
;
A
#
# COMPACT_ATOMS: atom_id res chain seq x y z
N MET A 1 -27.74 22.54 17.55
CA MET A 1 -26.31 22.80 17.79
C MET A 1 -25.66 22.85 16.40
N LYS A 2 -24.94 23.90 16.03
CA LYS A 2 -24.52 24.16 14.64
C LYS A 2 -23.25 23.36 14.35
N LEU A 3 -23.32 22.39 13.41
CA LEU A 3 -22.15 21.74 12.83
C LEU A 3 -21.30 22.80 12.11
N LYS A 4 -20.05 22.96 12.50
CA LYS A 4 -19.04 23.70 11.73
C LYS A 4 -18.49 22.74 10.64
N TYR A 5 -18.56 23.19 9.42
CA TYR A 5 -17.89 22.55 8.28
C TYR A 5 -16.39 22.52 8.50
N LEU A 6 -15.77 21.33 8.56
CA LEU A 6 -14.34 21.16 8.32
C LEU A 6 -14.07 21.27 6.81
N PRO A 7 -12.97 21.91 6.39
CA PRO A 7 -12.61 21.95 4.98
C PRO A 7 -12.08 20.56 4.57
N THR A 8 -12.77 19.95 3.61
CA THR A 8 -12.25 18.80 2.86
C THR A 8 -10.84 19.10 2.37
N LEU A 9 -9.88 18.24 2.70
CA LEU A 9 -8.57 18.19 2.07
C LEU A 9 -8.80 17.95 0.58
N THR A 10 -8.87 19.04 -0.16
CA THR A 10 -9.08 19.05 -1.59
C THR A 10 -7.83 18.51 -2.29
N SER A 11 -8.04 17.93 -3.46
CA SER A 11 -7.12 17.41 -4.47
C SER A 11 -5.80 18.16 -4.72
N THR A 12 -5.50 19.19 -3.97
CA THR A 12 -4.30 20.01 -4.03
C THR A 12 -3.04 19.28 -3.50
N GLY A 13 -3.19 18.32 -2.59
CA GLY A 13 -2.05 17.58 -2.03
C GLY A 13 -1.39 16.62 -3.03
N VAL A 14 -2.19 15.96 -3.86
CA VAL A 14 -1.68 15.04 -4.90
C VAL A 14 -1.04 15.81 -6.06
N ALA A 15 -1.57 16.99 -6.39
CA ALA A 15 -1.01 17.85 -7.43
C ALA A 15 0.34 18.48 -7.02
N LEU A 16 0.58 18.70 -5.73
CA LEU A 16 1.87 19.19 -5.23
C LEU A 16 2.95 18.10 -5.24
N LEU A 17 2.59 16.84 -4.99
CA LEU A 17 3.52 15.71 -5.13
C LEU A 17 3.89 15.47 -6.61
N SER A 18 2.92 15.52 -7.52
CA SER A 18 3.19 15.33 -8.95
C SER A 18 4.00 16.48 -9.58
N SER A 19 3.84 17.72 -9.11
CA SER A 19 4.65 18.85 -9.59
C SER A 19 6.09 18.83 -9.03
N ALA A 20 6.32 18.29 -7.85
CA ALA A 20 7.66 18.12 -7.29
C ALA A 20 8.50 17.08 -8.07
N PHE A 21 7.87 16.02 -8.60
CA PHE A 21 8.55 15.03 -9.44
C PHE A 21 8.91 15.55 -10.84
N LEU A 22 8.15 16.49 -11.39
CA LEU A 22 8.40 17.04 -12.74
C LEU A 22 9.46 18.15 -12.76
N SER A 23 9.74 18.79 -11.63
CA SER A 23 10.76 19.84 -11.52
C SER A 23 12.14 19.33 -11.09
N ALA A 24 12.28 18.06 -10.71
CA ALA A 24 13.53 17.46 -10.24
C ALA A 24 14.61 17.25 -11.33
N ASN A 25 14.28 17.50 -12.61
CA ASN A 25 15.24 17.35 -13.72
C ASN A 25 16.26 18.49 -13.88
N ALA A 26 16.28 19.48 -12.99
CA ALA A 26 17.13 20.66 -13.12
C ALA A 26 18.21 20.79 -12.02
N TRP A 27 18.26 19.90 -11.04
CA TRP A 27 19.25 19.96 -9.96
C TRP A 27 20.20 18.77 -10.09
N ALA A 28 21.44 19.08 -10.42
CA ALA A 28 22.47 18.11 -10.75
C ALA A 28 22.76 17.15 -9.60
N ALA A 29 22.51 15.86 -9.85
CA ALA A 29 23.36 14.72 -9.62
C ALA A 29 24.13 14.63 -8.28
N GLU A 30 23.48 14.61 -7.13
CA GLU A 30 23.93 13.80 -6.00
C GLU A 30 23.01 12.60 -5.83
N GLU A 31 23.53 11.50 -5.32
CA GLU A 31 22.88 10.19 -5.35
C GLU A 31 21.56 10.19 -4.58
N GLN A 32 20.45 10.32 -5.31
CA GLN A 32 19.12 10.21 -4.74
C GLN A 32 18.80 8.73 -4.53
N GLU A 33 18.51 8.35 -3.29
CA GLU A 33 17.95 7.04 -2.99
C GLU A 33 16.42 7.13 -3.15
N TRP A 34 15.84 6.17 -3.86
CA TRP A 34 14.39 6.09 -3.97
C TRP A 34 13.91 4.64 -3.99
N GLY A 35 12.69 4.43 -3.56
CA GLY A 35 12.01 3.15 -3.60
C GLY A 35 10.51 3.31 -3.50
N ILE A 36 9.81 2.30 -3.97
CA ILE A 36 8.37 2.14 -3.77
C ILE A 36 8.11 0.73 -3.29
N ALA A 37 7.16 0.55 -2.38
CA ALA A 37 6.77 -0.77 -1.91
C ALA A 37 5.25 -0.88 -1.76
N ALA A 38 4.79 -2.12 -1.86
CA ALA A 38 3.43 -2.52 -1.61
C ALA A 38 3.44 -3.53 -0.45
N MET A 39 2.81 -3.18 0.67
CA MET A 39 2.84 -3.98 1.89
C MET A 39 1.44 -4.38 2.31
N PHE A 40 1.27 -5.65 2.64
CA PHE A 40 0.13 -6.13 3.40
C PHE A 40 0.43 -5.97 4.88
N ARG A 41 -0.46 -5.31 5.62
CA ARG A 41 -0.37 -5.12 7.06
C ARG A 41 -1.50 -5.85 7.76
N THR A 42 -1.18 -6.55 8.85
CA THR A 42 -2.16 -7.01 9.83
C THR A 42 -1.75 -6.56 11.22
N ALA A 43 -2.69 -6.06 12.00
CA ALA A 43 -2.48 -5.63 13.38
C ALA A 43 -3.58 -6.15 14.29
N SER A 44 -3.22 -6.55 15.50
CA SER A 44 -4.21 -6.92 16.51
C SER A 44 -4.92 -5.68 17.05
N ILE A 45 -6.20 -5.82 17.33
CA ILE A 45 -7.04 -4.78 17.94
C ILE A 45 -6.93 -4.92 19.46
N PRO A 46 -6.51 -3.88 20.20
CA PRO A 46 -6.38 -3.96 21.66
C PRO A 46 -7.71 -3.80 22.40
N TYR A 47 -8.78 -3.43 21.70
CA TYR A 47 -10.08 -3.12 22.29
C TYR A 47 -11.00 -4.35 22.38
N ASP A 48 -11.95 -4.32 23.37
CA ASP A 48 -13.02 -5.31 23.42
C ASP A 48 -13.90 -5.21 22.15
N THR A 49 -13.86 -6.25 21.35
CA THR A 49 -14.63 -6.35 20.11
C THR A 49 -15.97 -7.09 20.29
N SER A 50 -16.33 -7.46 21.53
CA SER A 50 -17.53 -8.24 21.86
C SER A 50 -17.70 -9.51 21.00
N GLY A 51 -16.59 -10.17 20.67
CA GLY A 51 -16.54 -11.38 19.85
C GLY A 51 -16.50 -11.12 18.32
N GLY A 52 -16.27 -9.87 17.89
CA GLY A 52 -15.97 -9.50 16.51
C GLY A 52 -14.52 -9.78 16.10
N ASP A 53 -14.09 -9.17 14.99
CA ASP A 53 -12.74 -9.32 14.46
C ASP A 53 -11.70 -8.76 15.45
N GLN A 54 -10.68 -9.55 15.76
CA GLN A 54 -9.59 -9.18 16.67
C GLN A 54 -8.37 -8.62 15.94
N SER A 55 -8.46 -8.40 14.65
CA SER A 55 -7.37 -7.85 13.84
C SER A 55 -7.89 -6.96 12.72
N VAL A 56 -7.07 -5.98 12.36
CA VAL A 56 -7.28 -5.12 11.19
C VAL A 56 -6.27 -5.51 10.13
N ASN A 57 -6.73 -5.57 8.89
CA ASN A 57 -5.89 -5.82 7.72
C ASN A 57 -5.90 -4.59 6.82
N SER A 58 -4.73 -4.22 6.32
CA SER A 58 -4.56 -3.03 5.49
C SER A 58 -3.55 -3.30 4.38
N PHE A 59 -3.76 -2.66 3.24
CA PHE A 59 -2.73 -2.52 2.22
C PHE A 59 -2.07 -1.16 2.38
N VAL A 60 -0.75 -1.15 2.51
CA VAL A 60 0.01 0.06 2.77
C VAL A 60 1.00 0.28 1.62
N PRO A 61 0.71 1.25 0.72
CA PRO A 61 1.72 1.72 -0.21
C PRO A 61 2.78 2.49 0.57
N MET A 62 4.04 2.15 0.34
CA MET A 62 5.17 2.83 0.98
C MET A 62 6.03 3.51 -0.08
N LEU A 63 6.46 4.71 0.23
CA LEU A 63 7.42 5.46 -0.57
C LEU A 63 8.71 5.58 0.21
N PHE A 64 9.83 5.52 -0.51
CA PHE A 64 11.16 5.72 0.04
C PHE A 64 11.87 6.75 -0.84
N PHE A 65 12.41 7.76 -0.23
CA PHE A 65 13.17 8.79 -0.92
C PHE A 65 14.08 9.49 0.06
N LYS A 66 15.32 9.73 -0.33
CA LYS A 66 16.25 10.48 0.49
C LYS A 66 17.14 11.34 -0.40
N ASN A 67 17.30 12.60 -0.01
CA ASN A 67 18.30 13.53 -0.52
C ASN A 67 18.81 14.42 0.62
N ASP A 68 19.57 15.46 0.33
CA ASP A 68 20.15 16.35 1.35
C ASP A 68 19.12 17.22 2.10
N TYR A 69 17.88 17.32 1.62
CA TYR A 69 16.87 18.25 2.15
C TYR A 69 15.69 17.54 2.80
N VAL A 70 15.27 16.42 2.20
CA VAL A 70 14.05 15.72 2.61
C VAL A 70 14.24 14.20 2.55
N PHE A 71 13.45 13.51 3.36
CA PHE A 71 13.35 12.06 3.28
C PHE A 71 11.88 11.60 3.35
N ILE A 72 11.63 10.43 2.78
CA ILE A 72 10.42 9.63 2.94
C ILE A 72 10.88 8.21 3.26
N ASP A 73 10.41 7.65 4.36
CA ASP A 73 10.72 6.28 4.82
C ASP A 73 9.43 5.55 5.16
N GLY A 74 8.85 4.90 4.15
CA GLY A 74 7.60 4.17 4.28
C GLY A 74 6.41 5.08 4.57
N THR A 75 5.96 5.12 5.81
CA THR A 75 4.84 5.95 6.29
C THR A 75 5.28 7.23 7.00
N GLU A 76 6.57 7.47 7.09
CA GLU A 76 7.17 8.68 7.66
C GLU A 76 7.75 9.55 6.55
N MET A 77 7.67 10.86 6.70
CA MET A 77 8.36 11.83 5.87
C MET A 77 8.93 12.96 6.72
N GLY A 78 10.00 13.57 6.24
CA GLY A 78 10.60 14.68 6.95
C GLY A 78 11.47 15.58 6.09
N ALA A 79 11.85 16.70 6.70
CA ALA A 79 12.83 17.64 6.15
C ALA A 79 13.98 17.82 7.16
N TYR A 80 15.20 17.78 6.66
CA TYR A 80 16.39 18.07 7.44
C TYR A 80 16.48 19.59 7.69
N LEU A 81 16.27 20.00 8.93
CA LEU A 81 16.41 21.39 9.34
C LEU A 81 17.87 21.73 9.68
N TYR A 82 18.59 20.74 10.16
CA TYR A 82 20.02 20.84 10.45
C TYR A 82 20.66 19.45 10.41
N GLN A 83 21.85 19.38 9.84
CA GLN A 83 22.72 18.19 9.88
C GLN A 83 24.15 18.64 10.16
N THR A 84 24.90 17.83 10.91
CA THR A 84 26.35 18.05 11.09
C THR A 84 27.12 17.54 9.89
N ASP A 85 28.30 18.12 9.58
CA ASP A 85 29.15 17.74 8.46
C ASP A 85 29.62 16.26 8.52
N ASP A 86 29.63 15.66 9.74
CA ASP A 86 29.96 14.25 9.94
C ASP A 86 28.71 13.33 9.94
N GLU A 87 27.55 13.89 9.60
CA GLU A 87 26.24 13.20 9.54
C GLU A 87 25.83 12.51 10.88
N LYS A 88 26.55 12.77 11.99
CA LYS A 88 26.24 12.15 13.28
C LYS A 88 24.98 12.69 13.91
N TRP A 89 24.67 13.97 13.70
CA TRP A 89 23.46 14.60 14.24
C TRP A 89 22.60 15.14 13.11
N SER A 90 21.31 14.87 13.21
CA SER A 90 20.31 15.56 12.40
C SER A 90 19.13 16.02 13.24
N PHE A 91 18.62 17.22 12.95
CA PHE A 91 17.39 17.75 13.49
C PHE A 91 16.39 17.94 12.37
N ASN A 92 15.23 17.29 12.48
CA ASN A 92 14.28 17.11 11.41
C ASN A 92 12.89 17.62 11.82
N ALA A 93 12.16 18.21 10.90
CA ALA A 93 10.71 18.29 10.98
C ALA A 93 10.15 17.00 10.37
N ILE A 94 9.21 16.34 11.04
CA ILE A 94 8.67 15.06 10.59
C ILE A 94 7.14 15.04 10.58
N SER A 95 6.60 14.22 9.70
CA SER A 95 5.21 13.78 9.72
C SER A 95 5.17 12.27 9.59
N ARG A 96 4.30 11.60 10.35
CA ARG A 96 4.15 10.16 10.33
C ARG A 96 2.68 9.78 10.32
N MET A 97 2.32 8.87 9.42
CA MET A 97 1.01 8.24 9.43
C MET A 97 0.90 7.32 10.65
N ARG A 98 -0.19 7.45 11.39
CA ARG A 98 -0.51 6.60 12.54
C ARG A 98 -1.79 5.83 12.26
N PHE A 99 -1.69 4.51 12.29
CA PHE A 99 -2.84 3.62 12.15
C PHE A 99 -3.62 3.56 13.46
N ILE A 100 -4.94 3.66 13.35
CA ILE A 100 -5.87 3.50 14.46
C ILE A 100 -6.58 2.17 14.25
N ASP A 101 -6.13 1.15 14.99
CA ASP A 101 -6.59 -0.23 14.83
C ASP A 101 -7.86 -0.46 15.66
N ILE A 102 -9.01 -0.15 15.07
CA ILE A 102 -10.34 -0.29 15.66
C ILE A 102 -11.19 -1.23 14.81
N PRO A 103 -12.18 -1.92 15.40
CA PRO A 103 -13.11 -2.76 14.66
C PRO A 103 -13.82 -1.99 13.54
N ALA A 104 -14.06 -2.65 12.41
CA ALA A 104 -14.74 -2.03 11.27
C ALA A 104 -16.15 -1.52 11.63
N SER A 105 -16.82 -2.13 12.60
CA SER A 105 -18.12 -1.69 13.13
C SER A 105 -18.07 -0.33 13.82
N GLU A 106 -16.92 0.02 14.42
CA GLU A 106 -16.74 1.23 15.22
C GLU A 106 -16.11 2.38 14.42
N GLN A 107 -15.64 2.13 13.20
CA GLN A 107 -14.93 3.12 12.35
C GLN A 107 -15.72 4.39 12.03
N ASN A 108 -17.04 4.39 12.22
CA ASN A 108 -17.86 5.60 12.07
C ASN A 108 -17.97 6.45 13.35
N ALA A 109 -17.65 5.87 14.49
CA ALA A 109 -17.76 6.51 15.79
C ALA A 109 -16.43 7.12 16.24
N ILE A 110 -15.32 6.62 15.72
CA ILE A 110 -13.95 7.03 16.05
C ILE A 110 -13.29 7.52 14.76
N GLU A 111 -12.45 8.55 14.85
CA GLU A 111 -11.67 9.02 13.69
C GLU A 111 -10.76 7.90 13.15
N GLY A 112 -10.62 7.84 11.82
CA GLY A 112 -9.76 6.87 11.15
C GLY A 112 -8.27 7.20 11.30
N ASP A 113 -7.42 6.53 10.50
CA ASP A 113 -5.98 6.78 10.50
C ASP A 113 -5.65 8.27 10.35
N THR A 114 -4.66 8.72 11.08
CA THR A 114 -4.28 10.14 11.18
C THR A 114 -2.81 10.35 10.86
N ALA A 115 -2.43 11.58 10.63
CA ALA A 115 -1.04 11.99 10.48
C ALA A 115 -0.62 12.82 11.69
N ASP A 116 0.46 12.39 12.35
CA ASP A 116 1.10 13.13 13.41
C ASP A 116 2.23 13.99 12.84
N PHE A 117 2.50 15.13 13.46
CA PHE A 117 3.53 16.09 13.05
C PHE A 117 4.43 16.40 14.24
N GLY A 118 5.70 16.64 13.97
CA GLY A 118 6.61 16.95 15.06
C GLY A 118 8.04 17.24 14.63
N ALA A 119 8.91 17.15 15.62
CA ALA A 119 10.34 17.31 15.48
C ALA A 119 11.07 16.04 15.95
N GLN A 120 12.15 15.71 15.29
CA GLN A 120 13.00 14.56 15.57
C GLN A 120 14.45 15.02 15.67
N LEU A 121 15.14 14.54 16.69
CA LEU A 121 16.59 14.63 16.81
C LEU A 121 17.16 13.22 16.68
N THR A 122 18.01 13.00 15.68
CA THR A 122 18.69 11.73 15.44
C THR A 122 20.16 11.84 15.77
N TYR A 123 20.70 10.82 16.41
CA TYR A 123 22.12 10.66 16.67
C TYR A 123 22.60 9.30 16.17
N GLN A 124 23.56 9.31 15.24
CA GLN A 124 24.22 8.11 14.75
C GLN A 124 25.36 7.72 15.69
N LEU A 125 25.21 6.58 16.38
CA LEU A 125 26.26 6.01 17.21
C LEU A 125 27.37 5.37 16.35
N ASP A 126 28.51 5.11 16.96
CA ASP A 126 29.54 4.32 16.30
C ASP A 126 29.03 2.88 16.07
N GLY A 127 29.15 2.40 14.82
CA GLY A 127 28.61 1.10 14.41
C GLY A 127 27.20 1.18 13.83
N PRO A 128 26.40 0.10 13.93
CA PRO A 128 25.11 0.00 13.22
C PRO A 128 23.96 0.74 13.89
N TRP A 129 24.16 1.32 15.08
CA TRP A 129 23.10 1.86 15.92
C TRP A 129 22.88 3.36 15.73
N SER A 130 21.62 3.76 15.78
CA SER A 130 21.18 5.16 15.91
C SER A 130 20.19 5.31 17.07
N ALA A 131 20.14 6.51 17.63
CA ALA A 131 19.16 6.90 18.63
C ALA A 131 18.36 8.09 18.12
N GLU A 132 17.05 8.05 18.32
CA GLU A 132 16.11 9.08 17.89
C GLU A 132 15.28 9.53 19.08
N THR A 133 15.10 10.84 19.20
CA THR A 133 14.16 11.45 20.16
C THR A 133 13.17 12.29 19.38
N GLU A 134 11.90 12.10 19.64
CA GLU A 134 10.81 12.76 18.92
C GLU A 134 9.83 13.40 19.88
N LEU A 135 9.32 14.55 19.48
CA LEU A 135 8.14 15.17 20.08
C LEU A 135 7.13 15.41 18.97
N MET A 136 5.95 14.81 19.09
CA MET A 136 4.93 14.80 18.07
C MET A 136 3.56 15.18 18.64
N SER A 137 2.67 15.55 17.75
CA SER A 137 1.29 15.89 18.04
C SER A 137 0.40 15.43 16.87
N ASP A 138 -0.80 15.02 17.16
CA ASP A 138 -1.86 14.87 16.16
C ASP A 138 -2.50 16.23 15.77
N SER A 139 -3.54 16.19 14.94
CA SER A 139 -4.28 17.38 14.49
C SER A 139 -5.03 18.12 15.59
N GLU A 140 -5.31 17.47 16.73
CA GLU A 140 -6.00 18.03 17.90
C GLU A 140 -5.05 18.49 18.99
N PHE A 141 -3.74 18.46 18.73
CA PHE A 141 -2.68 18.82 19.68
C PHE A 141 -2.50 17.84 20.84
N ASN A 142 -2.94 16.58 20.72
CA ASN A 142 -2.61 15.54 21.67
C ASN A 142 -1.13 15.15 21.53
N LEU A 143 -0.36 15.36 22.59
CA LEU A 143 1.08 15.22 22.56
C LEU A 143 1.53 13.80 22.86
N HIS A 144 2.51 13.34 22.10
CA HIS A 144 3.28 12.14 22.41
C HIS A 144 4.77 12.33 22.05
N GLY A 145 5.64 11.54 22.66
CA GLY A 145 7.08 11.60 22.39
C GLY A 145 7.67 10.20 22.31
N ASN A 146 8.68 10.02 21.48
CA ASN A 146 9.35 8.74 21.33
C ASN A 146 10.84 8.86 21.67
N LEU A 147 11.36 7.83 22.32
CA LEU A 147 12.78 7.56 22.41
C LEU A 147 13.02 6.21 21.74
N ARG A 148 13.72 6.20 20.60
CA ARG A 148 13.90 5.02 19.77
C ARG A 148 15.37 4.71 19.58
N ALA A 149 15.72 3.44 19.69
CA ALA A 149 16.98 2.89 19.23
C ALA A 149 16.71 2.02 17.99
N LYS A 150 17.46 2.23 16.92
CA LYS A 150 17.44 1.47 15.69
C LYS A 150 18.83 0.94 15.38
N ALA A 151 18.94 -0.18 14.65
CA ALA A 151 20.21 -0.60 14.06
C ALA A 151 20.00 -1.08 12.63
N LYS A 152 21.07 -1.04 11.83
CA LYS A 152 21.10 -1.61 10.47
C LYS A 152 22.18 -2.67 10.40
N TYR A 153 21.80 -3.89 10.02
CA TYR A 153 22.70 -5.00 9.77
C TYR A 153 22.50 -5.52 8.35
N GLU A 154 23.60 -5.76 7.64
CA GLU A 154 23.59 -6.31 6.29
C GLU A 154 24.37 -7.63 6.27
N THR A 155 23.83 -8.65 5.62
CA THR A 155 24.50 -9.93 5.41
C THR A 155 24.02 -10.61 4.13
N GLY A 156 24.87 -10.66 3.12
CA GLY A 156 24.52 -11.16 1.79
C GLY A 156 23.43 -10.29 1.14
N ASP A 157 22.30 -10.93 0.85
CA ASP A 157 21.13 -10.27 0.27
C ASP A 157 20.11 -9.79 1.31
N TRP A 158 20.42 -9.96 2.59
CA TRP A 158 19.56 -9.55 3.70
C TRP A 158 19.99 -8.24 4.33
N GLU A 159 19.01 -7.41 4.64
CA GLU A 159 19.11 -6.24 5.52
C GLU A 159 18.14 -6.42 6.67
N PHE A 160 18.58 -6.13 7.90
CA PHE A 160 17.78 -6.21 9.11
C PHE A 160 17.83 -4.90 9.87
N TYR A 161 16.67 -4.44 10.32
CA TYR A 161 16.48 -3.17 11.04
C TYR A 161 15.77 -3.42 12.38
N PRO A 162 16.44 -3.99 13.40
CA PRO A 162 15.85 -4.11 14.73
C PRO A 162 15.65 -2.74 15.37
N SER A 163 14.56 -2.59 16.11
CA SER A 163 14.23 -1.33 16.81
C SER A 163 13.57 -1.59 18.15
N ALA A 164 13.77 -0.63 19.07
CA ALA A 164 13.05 -0.56 20.34
C ALA A 164 12.65 0.90 20.58
N THR A 165 11.39 1.14 20.96
CA THR A 165 10.83 2.47 21.15
C THR A 165 10.11 2.54 22.50
N LEU A 166 10.46 3.54 23.32
CA LEU A 166 9.64 3.99 24.43
C LEU A 166 8.79 5.17 23.93
N ARG A 167 7.47 5.05 24.02
CA ARG A 167 6.52 6.08 23.62
C ARG A 167 5.82 6.65 24.84
N TYR A 168 6.14 7.88 25.19
CA TYR A 168 5.35 8.66 26.13
C TYR A 168 4.07 9.16 25.43
N LYS A 169 2.92 9.03 26.11
CA LYS A 169 1.62 9.55 25.69
C LYS A 169 1.08 10.48 26.76
N SER A 170 0.63 11.68 26.38
CA SER A 170 -0.04 12.59 27.32
C SER A 170 -1.38 12.01 27.79
N ALA A 171 -1.94 12.56 28.84
CA ALA A 171 -3.26 12.17 29.34
C ALA A 171 -4.36 12.45 28.29
N ASP A 172 -4.24 13.57 27.55
CA ASP A 172 -5.18 13.91 26.49
C ASP A 172 -5.09 12.89 25.34
N PHE A 173 -3.86 12.51 24.94
CA PHE A 173 -3.65 11.46 23.94
C PHE A 173 -4.25 10.12 24.37
N ASN A 174 -4.00 9.67 25.59
CA ASN A 174 -4.57 8.42 26.09
C ASN A 174 -6.10 8.49 26.18
N SER A 175 -6.64 9.60 26.63
CA SER A 175 -8.09 9.78 26.74
C SER A 175 -8.77 9.82 25.38
N GLU A 176 -8.11 10.36 24.34
CA GLU A 176 -8.66 10.37 22.98
C GLU A 176 -8.71 8.98 22.37
N TYR A 177 -7.63 8.20 22.50
CA TYR A 177 -7.47 6.96 21.74
C TYR A 177 -7.75 5.67 22.52
N TYR A 178 -7.76 5.72 23.85
CA TYR A 178 -7.91 4.51 24.68
C TYR A 178 -9.08 4.59 25.67
N SER A 179 -9.97 5.60 25.56
CA SER A 179 -11.08 5.72 26.49
C SER A 179 -12.44 5.48 25.85
N ALA A 180 -13.40 4.99 26.65
CA ALA A 180 -14.81 5.17 26.35
C ALA A 180 -15.21 6.64 26.54
N ALA A 181 -16.30 7.07 25.87
CA ALA A 181 -16.79 8.44 25.96
C ALA A 181 -16.81 8.98 27.41
N ASN A 182 -16.05 10.04 27.67
CA ASN A 182 -15.89 10.74 28.96
C ASN A 182 -15.06 10.03 30.05
N GLU A 183 -14.31 8.99 29.74
CA GLU A 183 -13.32 8.43 30.65
C GLU A 183 -12.00 9.20 30.52
N ALA A 184 -11.48 9.75 31.62
CA ALA A 184 -10.18 10.43 31.62
C ALA A 184 -9.08 9.43 31.99
N ILE A 185 -8.14 9.22 31.05
CA ILE A 185 -7.00 8.32 31.22
C ILE A 185 -5.74 9.12 31.50
N GLY A 186 -4.93 8.65 32.45
CA GLY A 186 -3.63 9.28 32.76
C GLY A 186 -2.60 9.12 31.64
N ALA A 187 -1.55 9.94 31.70
CA ALA A 187 -0.39 9.81 30.84
C ALA A 187 0.33 8.47 31.08
N GLY A 188 0.97 7.91 30.05
CA GLY A 188 1.66 6.64 30.16
C GLY A 188 2.84 6.46 29.22
N VAL A 189 3.54 5.34 29.34
CA VAL A 189 4.67 4.99 28.47
C VAL A 189 4.52 3.58 27.92
N ASP A 190 4.37 3.47 26.60
CA ASP A 190 4.39 2.19 25.88
C ASP A 190 5.82 1.75 25.61
N LEU A 191 6.00 0.44 25.47
CA LEU A 191 7.22 -0.17 24.93
C LEU A 191 6.88 -0.91 23.66
N ASN A 192 7.48 -0.52 22.55
CA ASN A 192 7.42 -1.25 21.26
C ASN A 192 8.79 -1.86 20.96
N VAL A 193 8.79 -3.11 20.48
CA VAL A 193 9.98 -3.80 19.99
C VAL A 193 9.63 -4.43 18.65
N GLY A 194 10.49 -4.22 17.66
CA GLY A 194 10.25 -4.71 16.30
C GLY A 194 11.51 -5.00 15.52
N ILE A 195 11.31 -5.62 14.39
CA ILE A 195 12.34 -5.87 13.40
C ILE A 195 11.73 -5.74 12.00
N GLU A 196 12.40 -5.01 11.12
CA GLU A 196 12.16 -5.01 9.68
C GLU A 196 13.26 -5.82 9.01
N ALA A 197 12.92 -6.54 7.96
CA ALA A 197 13.86 -7.27 7.11
C ALA A 197 13.57 -6.97 5.64
N ARG A 198 14.62 -6.79 4.85
CA ARG A 198 14.57 -6.66 3.40
C ARG A 198 15.45 -7.75 2.79
N TYR A 199 14.96 -8.43 1.78
CA TYR A 199 15.70 -9.43 1.04
C TYR A 199 15.79 -9.02 -0.44
N HIS A 200 16.99 -8.79 -0.91
CA HIS A 200 17.25 -8.50 -2.32
C HIS A 200 17.03 -9.75 -3.17
N VAL A 201 16.02 -9.73 -4.03
CA VAL A 201 15.69 -10.86 -4.92
C VAL A 201 16.54 -10.79 -6.19
N VAL A 202 16.42 -9.69 -6.92
CA VAL A 202 17.13 -9.48 -8.19
C VAL A 202 16.95 -8.03 -8.65
N SER A 203 17.99 -7.46 -9.29
CA SER A 203 17.94 -6.08 -9.78
C SER A 203 17.47 -5.12 -8.68
N ASN A 204 16.37 -4.43 -8.88
CA ASN A 204 15.78 -3.48 -7.93
C ASN A 204 14.65 -4.10 -7.08
N LEU A 205 14.35 -5.39 -7.24
CA LEU A 205 13.25 -6.06 -6.53
C LEU A 205 13.71 -6.58 -5.16
N TYR A 206 12.95 -6.23 -4.13
CA TYR A 206 13.13 -6.69 -2.76
C TYR A 206 11.84 -7.29 -2.22
N LEU A 207 11.94 -8.33 -1.40
CA LEU A 207 10.90 -8.74 -0.48
C LEU A 207 11.09 -8.00 0.84
N LEU A 208 9.98 -7.56 1.43
CA LEU A 208 9.97 -6.83 2.69
C LEU A 208 9.09 -7.54 3.71
N GLY A 209 9.53 -7.53 4.95
CA GLY A 209 8.74 -8.01 6.06
C GLY A 209 9.09 -7.24 7.32
N SER A 210 8.10 -6.93 8.14
CA SER A 210 8.36 -6.42 9.48
C SER A 210 7.38 -6.98 10.48
N THR A 211 7.81 -7.07 11.72
CA THR A 211 6.95 -7.43 12.83
C THR A 211 7.31 -6.63 14.06
N SER A 212 6.31 -6.24 14.82
CA SER A 212 6.49 -5.57 16.09
C SER A 212 5.45 -5.97 17.12
N VAL A 213 5.81 -5.75 18.39
CA VAL A 213 4.90 -5.91 19.53
C VAL A 213 4.99 -4.67 20.38
N THR A 214 3.84 -4.09 20.69
CA THR A 214 3.69 -2.97 21.62
C THR A 214 3.07 -3.46 22.92
N ARG A 215 3.73 -3.21 24.04
CA ARG A 215 3.13 -3.33 25.36
C ARG A 215 2.55 -1.96 25.72
N LEU A 216 1.25 -1.88 25.90
CA LEU A 216 0.55 -0.67 26.31
C LEU A 216 0.92 -0.30 27.75
N ASP A 217 0.89 1.00 28.05
CA ASP A 217 1.03 1.51 29.41
C ASP A 217 -0.13 1.07 30.31
N ASP A 218 0.09 1.13 31.62
CA ASP A 218 -0.89 0.62 32.58
C ASP A 218 -2.18 1.45 32.59
N ASN A 219 -2.10 2.79 32.39
CA ASN A 219 -3.29 3.64 32.36
C ASN A 219 -4.18 3.37 31.13
N ALA A 220 -3.58 3.20 29.96
CA ALA A 220 -4.32 2.83 28.75
C ALA A 220 -4.92 1.41 28.86
N TYR A 221 -4.18 0.45 29.41
CA TYR A 221 -4.64 -0.91 29.59
C TYR A 221 -5.78 -1.04 30.61
N ASP A 222 -5.74 -0.26 31.70
CA ASP A 222 -6.79 -0.29 32.75
C ASP A 222 -8.07 0.44 32.33
N SER A 223 -8.17 0.97 31.11
CA SER A 223 -9.39 1.58 30.58
C SER A 223 -10.50 0.55 30.35
N SER A 224 -11.74 1.03 30.38
CA SER A 224 -12.91 0.16 30.27
C SER A 224 -13.11 -0.52 28.92
N ILE A 225 -12.42 -0.07 27.86
CA ILE A 225 -12.57 -0.58 26.49
C ILE A 225 -11.36 -1.38 25.98
N VAL A 226 -10.25 -1.39 26.72
CA VAL A 226 -9.04 -2.12 26.31
C VAL A 226 -9.03 -3.50 26.97
N GLU A 227 -8.97 -4.54 26.16
CA GLU A 227 -8.94 -5.95 26.62
C GLU A 227 -7.53 -6.49 26.64
N ASP A 228 -6.72 -6.17 25.59
CA ASP A 228 -5.39 -6.71 25.41
C ASP A 228 -4.29 -5.68 25.74
N ARG A 229 -3.32 -6.12 26.56
CA ARG A 229 -2.13 -5.32 26.89
C ARG A 229 -1.09 -5.29 25.78
N TYR A 230 -1.11 -6.26 24.90
CA TYR A 230 -0.12 -6.41 23.84
C TYR A 230 -0.78 -6.28 22.48
N GLN A 231 -0.25 -5.37 21.68
CA GLN A 231 -0.65 -5.18 20.30
C GLN A 231 0.46 -5.69 19.37
N GLY A 232 0.13 -6.67 18.54
CA GLY A 232 1.02 -7.23 17.52
C GLY A 232 0.76 -6.62 16.15
N GLU A 233 1.82 -6.45 15.36
CA GLU A 233 1.75 -5.93 14.01
C GLU A 233 2.69 -6.71 13.10
N LEU A 234 2.24 -7.02 11.87
CA LEU A 234 3.00 -7.72 10.85
C LEU A 234 2.78 -7.02 9.50
N TYR A 235 3.88 -6.76 8.79
CA TYR A 235 3.87 -6.36 7.38
C TYR A 235 4.58 -7.41 6.54
N LEU A 236 4.03 -7.69 5.37
CA LEU A 236 4.67 -8.51 4.33
C LEU A 236 4.41 -7.88 2.97
N GLY A 237 5.43 -7.83 2.12
CA GLY A 237 5.27 -7.24 0.81
C GLY A 237 6.53 -7.28 -0.03
N PHE A 238 6.54 -6.47 -1.04
CA PHE A 238 7.66 -6.31 -1.95
C PHE A 238 7.85 -4.84 -2.32
N GLY A 239 9.05 -4.50 -2.77
CA GLY A 239 9.38 -3.15 -3.17
C GLY A 239 10.46 -3.11 -4.24
N PHE A 240 10.61 -1.94 -4.84
CA PHE A 240 11.65 -1.63 -5.81
C PHE A 240 12.47 -0.49 -5.26
N PHE A 241 13.77 -0.71 -5.19
CA PHE A 241 14.75 0.27 -4.70
C PHE A 241 15.84 0.47 -5.73
N ASN A 242 16.33 1.69 -5.89
CA ASN A 242 17.46 1.99 -6.79
C ASN A 242 18.82 1.73 -6.13
N ASP A 243 18.96 0.65 -5.42
CA ASP A 243 20.21 0.27 -4.76
C ASP A 243 21.31 0.01 -5.79
N LYS A 244 22.24 0.96 -5.92
CA LYS A 244 23.36 0.89 -6.85
C LYS A 244 24.46 -0.05 -6.39
N THR A 245 24.44 -0.52 -5.15
CA THR A 245 25.43 -1.47 -4.64
C THR A 245 25.17 -2.89 -5.14
N LYS A 246 23.95 -3.17 -5.61
CA LYS A 246 23.55 -4.48 -6.15
C LYS A 246 23.80 -4.53 -7.66
N ALA A 247 24.46 -5.57 -8.10
CA ALA A 247 24.70 -5.79 -9.53
C ALA A 247 23.39 -5.99 -10.28
N PRO A 248 23.17 -5.32 -11.43
CA PRO A 248 22.02 -5.60 -12.27
C PRO A 248 22.07 -7.06 -12.75
N LYS A 249 20.91 -7.72 -12.77
CA LYS A 249 20.82 -9.09 -13.31
C LYS A 249 21.19 -9.10 -14.80
N PRO A 250 21.89 -10.13 -15.28
CA PRO A 250 22.10 -10.34 -16.70
C PRO A 250 20.73 -10.44 -17.42
N LYS A 251 20.78 -10.27 -18.75
CA LYS A 251 19.60 -10.22 -19.63
C LYS A 251 18.49 -11.17 -19.19
N LEU A 252 17.29 -10.62 -18.94
CA LEU A 252 16.10 -11.37 -18.62
C LEU A 252 15.64 -12.20 -19.84
N SER A 253 14.98 -13.33 -19.61
CA SER A 253 14.38 -14.13 -20.68
C SER A 253 13.05 -13.56 -21.16
N ASN A 254 12.31 -12.89 -20.25
CA ASN A 254 11.03 -12.25 -20.56
C ASN A 254 11.21 -10.87 -21.22
N ALA A 255 10.30 -10.52 -22.11
CA ALA A 255 10.29 -9.28 -22.88
C ALA A 255 9.21 -8.32 -22.38
N PRO A 256 9.36 -7.00 -22.59
CA PRO A 256 8.27 -6.06 -22.32
C PRO A 256 7.05 -6.36 -23.18
N TYR A 257 5.85 -5.95 -22.70
CA TYR A 257 4.64 -6.16 -23.45
C TYR A 257 3.71 -4.96 -23.46
N LEU A 258 2.81 -4.93 -24.45
CA LEU A 258 1.62 -4.12 -24.48
C LEU A 258 0.39 -5.02 -24.43
N ARG A 259 -0.56 -4.70 -23.56
CA ARG A 259 -1.84 -5.40 -23.40
C ARG A 259 -3.00 -4.44 -23.64
N VAL A 260 -3.94 -4.86 -24.45
CA VAL A 260 -5.21 -4.16 -24.69
C VAL A 260 -6.34 -5.09 -24.30
N ALA A 261 -7.20 -4.63 -23.40
CA ALA A 261 -8.34 -5.40 -22.94
C ALA A 261 -9.64 -4.61 -23.09
N HIS A 262 -10.72 -5.36 -23.35
CA HIS A 262 -12.07 -4.81 -23.32
C HIS A 262 -12.95 -5.73 -22.46
N GLY A 263 -13.83 -5.13 -21.64
CA GLY A 263 -14.59 -5.88 -20.66
C GLY A 263 -15.93 -5.29 -20.27
N TRP A 264 -16.69 -6.14 -19.59
CA TRP A 264 -18.05 -5.88 -19.14
C TRP A 264 -18.12 -6.04 -17.62
N ALA A 265 -18.81 -5.10 -17.00
CA ALA A 265 -19.06 -5.12 -15.59
C ALA A 265 -19.94 -6.32 -15.17
N THR A 266 -19.77 -6.73 -13.92
CA THR A 266 -20.61 -7.74 -13.28
C THR A 266 -20.82 -7.39 -11.81
N PRO A 267 -22.07 -7.55 -11.27
CA PRO A 267 -22.34 -7.40 -9.85
C PRO A 267 -21.86 -8.58 -9.00
N SER A 268 -21.45 -9.70 -9.65
CA SER A 268 -20.99 -10.90 -8.95
C SER A 268 -19.68 -10.66 -8.21
N ASN A 269 -19.52 -11.25 -7.04
CA ASN A 269 -18.25 -11.25 -6.31
C ASN A 269 -17.19 -12.16 -6.98
N ILE A 270 -15.93 -11.99 -6.60
CA ILE A 270 -14.80 -12.77 -7.17
C ILE A 270 -15.04 -14.28 -7.03
N GLY A 271 -15.53 -14.73 -5.87
CA GLY A 271 -15.74 -16.15 -5.59
C GLY A 271 -16.76 -16.79 -6.53
N ASP A 272 -17.83 -16.06 -6.88
CA ASP A 272 -18.83 -16.52 -7.85
C ASP A 272 -18.28 -16.49 -9.27
N ILE A 273 -17.53 -15.45 -9.64
CA ILE A 273 -16.89 -15.38 -10.96
C ILE A 273 -15.94 -16.55 -11.18
N MET A 274 -15.12 -16.89 -10.17
CA MET A 274 -14.21 -18.04 -10.24
C MET A 274 -14.93 -19.40 -10.34
N LYS A 275 -16.17 -19.50 -9.85
CA LYS A 275 -17.02 -20.67 -10.01
C LYS A 275 -17.84 -20.66 -11.32
N PHE A 276 -17.59 -19.71 -12.20
CA PHE A 276 -18.32 -19.48 -13.46
C PHE A 276 -19.80 -19.14 -13.25
N ASN A 277 -20.18 -18.71 -12.03
CA ASN A 277 -21.53 -18.27 -11.68
C ASN A 277 -21.57 -16.74 -11.67
N ARG A 278 -21.60 -16.13 -12.85
CA ARG A 278 -21.57 -14.67 -13.01
C ARG A 278 -22.89 -14.13 -13.51
N GLU A 279 -23.31 -13.03 -12.94
CA GLU A 279 -24.45 -12.25 -13.39
C GLU A 279 -24.01 -11.19 -14.40
N LYS A 280 -24.84 -10.89 -15.38
CA LYS A 280 -24.62 -9.80 -16.32
C LYS A 280 -25.05 -8.49 -15.68
N ASP A 281 -24.23 -7.45 -15.85
CA ASP A 281 -24.62 -6.09 -15.47
C ASP A 281 -25.84 -5.63 -16.29
N GLU A 282 -26.85 -5.09 -15.61
CA GLU A 282 -28.12 -4.67 -16.19
C GLU A 282 -27.97 -3.54 -17.22
N TYR A 283 -26.99 -2.64 -16.99
CA TYR A 283 -26.77 -1.45 -17.80
C TYR A 283 -25.64 -1.62 -18.83
N ASN A 284 -25.09 -2.82 -18.92
CA ASN A 284 -23.99 -3.13 -19.84
C ASN A 284 -22.80 -2.17 -19.73
N ASN A 285 -22.43 -1.80 -18.49
CA ASN A 285 -21.25 -0.98 -18.24
C ASN A 285 -19.99 -1.67 -18.74
N GLN A 286 -19.13 -0.93 -19.42
CA GLN A 286 -17.96 -1.47 -20.12
C GLN A 286 -16.72 -0.65 -19.79
N LEU A 287 -15.54 -1.30 -19.94
CA LEU A 287 -14.25 -0.64 -19.93
C LEU A 287 -13.35 -1.08 -21.07
N THR A 288 -12.39 -0.24 -21.41
CA THR A 288 -11.25 -0.61 -22.26
C THR A 288 -9.98 -0.19 -21.55
N SER A 289 -9.01 -1.10 -21.42
CA SER A 289 -7.77 -0.83 -20.72
C SER A 289 -6.55 -1.08 -21.59
N PHE A 290 -5.47 -0.34 -21.27
CA PHE A 290 -4.15 -0.44 -21.87
C PHE A 290 -3.13 -0.58 -20.76
N PHE A 291 -2.28 -1.59 -20.85
CA PHE A 291 -1.19 -1.83 -19.91
C PHE A 291 0.13 -2.00 -20.66
N TYR A 292 1.18 -1.45 -20.07
CA TYR A 292 2.55 -1.73 -20.44
C TYR A 292 3.19 -2.58 -19.36
N GLY A 293 3.77 -3.72 -19.73
CA GLY A 293 4.52 -4.58 -18.81
C GLY A 293 6.02 -4.36 -18.99
N HIS A 294 6.67 -3.86 -17.95
CA HIS A 294 8.13 -3.77 -17.88
C HIS A 294 8.68 -4.97 -17.10
N PRO A 295 9.50 -5.84 -17.72
CA PRO A 295 10.00 -7.03 -17.05
C PRO A 295 10.97 -6.65 -15.90
N LEU A 296 10.79 -7.28 -14.75
CA LEU A 296 11.59 -7.06 -13.55
C LEU A 296 12.48 -8.27 -13.25
N THR A 297 11.92 -9.47 -13.34
CA THR A 297 12.63 -10.75 -13.18
C THR A 297 11.85 -11.85 -13.89
N ASP A 298 12.53 -12.95 -14.22
CA ASP A 298 12.01 -14.18 -14.81
C ASP A 298 12.04 -15.36 -13.83
N GLU A 299 12.45 -15.12 -12.57
CA GLU A 299 12.43 -16.12 -11.50
C GLU A 299 12.37 -15.47 -10.12
N ILE A 300 11.83 -16.19 -9.14
CA ILE A 300 11.92 -15.88 -7.71
C ILE A 300 12.34 -17.16 -6.97
N PHE A 301 13.44 -17.12 -6.22
CA PHE A 301 14.02 -18.28 -5.50
C PHE A 301 14.24 -19.52 -6.39
N GLY A 302 14.59 -19.30 -7.67
CA GLY A 302 14.73 -20.37 -8.66
C GLY A 302 13.40 -20.93 -9.19
N PHE A 303 12.27 -20.34 -8.80
CA PHE A 303 10.96 -20.67 -9.35
C PHE A 303 10.68 -19.80 -10.58
N PRO A 304 10.31 -20.38 -11.74
CA PRO A 304 10.14 -19.63 -12.99
C PRO A 304 8.85 -18.79 -12.95
N LEU A 305 8.96 -17.58 -12.47
CA LEU A 305 7.89 -16.59 -12.43
C LEU A 305 8.33 -15.33 -13.16
N ASP A 306 7.60 -14.99 -14.23
CA ASP A 306 7.80 -13.73 -14.93
C ASP A 306 7.12 -12.60 -14.18
N ILE A 307 7.90 -11.67 -13.65
CA ILE A 307 7.40 -10.53 -12.86
C ILE A 307 7.54 -9.26 -13.68
N TYR A 308 6.48 -8.46 -13.70
CA TYR A 308 6.41 -7.20 -14.42
C TYR A 308 5.91 -6.06 -13.54
N LEU A 309 6.48 -4.89 -13.69
CA LEU A 309 5.84 -3.62 -13.32
C LEU A 309 4.86 -3.26 -14.44
N THR A 310 3.59 -3.02 -14.07
CA THR A 310 2.50 -2.90 -15.04
C THR A 310 1.72 -1.60 -14.82
N PRO A 311 2.23 -0.44 -15.27
CA PRO A 311 1.42 0.76 -15.38
C PRO A 311 0.34 0.58 -16.45
N GLY A 312 -0.84 1.14 -16.17
CA GLY A 312 -1.98 1.06 -17.08
C GLY A 312 -2.98 2.19 -16.92
N ILE A 313 -3.86 2.25 -17.90
CA ILE A 313 -5.00 3.17 -17.91
C ILE A 313 -6.24 2.40 -18.37
N ALA A 314 -7.36 2.59 -17.70
CA ALA A 314 -8.64 2.04 -18.12
C ALA A 314 -9.65 3.17 -18.32
N HIS A 315 -10.35 3.13 -19.44
CA HIS A 315 -11.44 4.04 -19.76
C HIS A 315 -12.76 3.27 -19.52
N HIS A 316 -13.54 3.75 -18.56
CA HIS A 316 -14.90 3.29 -18.32
C HIS A 316 -15.84 4.08 -19.20
N TRP A 317 -16.57 3.37 -20.04
CA TRP A 317 -17.47 4.02 -21.02
C TRP A 317 -18.73 4.54 -20.35
N ASN A 318 -19.26 5.61 -20.94
CA ASN A 318 -20.57 6.12 -20.52
C ASN A 318 -21.67 5.08 -20.81
N SER A 319 -22.69 5.08 -19.96
CA SER A 319 -23.91 4.28 -20.11
C SER A 319 -25.12 5.12 -19.68
N ASP A 320 -26.30 4.52 -19.62
CA ASP A 320 -27.51 5.20 -19.16
C ASP A 320 -27.44 5.62 -17.67
N VAL A 321 -26.48 5.03 -16.90
CA VAL A 321 -26.39 5.22 -15.45
C VAL A 321 -25.05 5.79 -14.97
N GLN A 322 -24.07 5.92 -15.83
CA GLN A 322 -22.75 6.49 -15.49
C GLN A 322 -22.19 7.36 -16.62
N SER A 323 -21.49 8.41 -16.26
CA SER A 323 -20.61 9.15 -17.17
C SER A 323 -19.32 8.37 -17.39
N SER A 324 -18.60 8.68 -18.48
CA SER A 324 -17.27 8.11 -18.70
C SER A 324 -16.31 8.54 -17.60
N SER A 325 -15.42 7.64 -17.20
CA SER A 325 -14.36 7.92 -16.24
C SER A 325 -13.05 7.27 -16.65
N THR A 326 -11.95 7.76 -16.08
CA THR A 326 -10.61 7.27 -16.36
C THR A 326 -9.98 6.75 -15.07
N GLU A 327 -9.45 5.55 -15.14
CA GLU A 327 -8.75 4.87 -14.07
C GLU A 327 -7.27 4.77 -14.41
N TYR A 328 -6.40 5.13 -13.48
CA TYR A 328 -4.96 5.02 -13.56
C TYR A 328 -4.49 3.91 -12.64
N ILE A 329 -3.67 3.00 -13.16
CA ILE A 329 -3.28 1.78 -12.47
C ILE A 329 -1.77 1.66 -12.46
N VAL A 330 -1.22 1.21 -11.33
CA VAL A 330 0.15 0.72 -11.23
C VAL A 330 0.11 -0.58 -10.44
N ALA A 331 0.56 -1.67 -11.05
CA ALA A 331 0.52 -2.99 -10.45
C ALA A 331 1.81 -3.80 -10.70
N ILE A 332 2.03 -4.80 -9.89
CA ILE A 332 2.99 -5.87 -10.14
C ILE A 332 2.22 -7.07 -10.66
N LYS A 333 2.63 -7.54 -11.81
CA LYS A 333 2.03 -8.71 -12.47
C LYS A 333 3.00 -9.87 -12.45
N ALA A 334 2.56 -11.01 -11.95
CA ALA A 334 3.28 -12.27 -12.01
C ALA A 334 2.60 -13.20 -13.01
N TYR A 335 3.38 -13.86 -13.85
CA TYR A 335 2.92 -14.94 -14.74
C TYR A 335 3.67 -16.22 -14.44
N TYR A 336 2.93 -17.34 -14.49
CA TYR A 336 3.49 -18.69 -14.57
C TYR A 336 3.08 -19.33 -15.87
N THR A 337 4.06 -19.78 -16.66
CA THR A 337 3.85 -20.36 -18.00
C THR A 337 3.85 -21.89 -17.94
N PHE A 338 2.89 -22.51 -18.63
CA PHE A 338 2.78 -23.95 -18.85
C PHE A 338 3.00 -24.24 -20.33
N ASP A 339 3.78 -25.27 -20.65
CA ASP A 339 4.16 -25.59 -22.03
C ASP A 339 3.32 -26.73 -22.66
N TRP A 340 2.34 -27.26 -21.93
CA TRP A 340 1.52 -28.37 -22.42
C TRP A 340 0.02 -28.16 -22.12
N PRO A 341 -0.93 -28.50 -23.01
CA PRO A 341 -0.77 -29.07 -24.38
C PRO A 341 -0.37 -28.04 -25.45
N THR A 342 -0.51 -26.81 -25.20
CA THR A 342 -0.04 -25.61 -25.90
C THR A 342 0.52 -24.65 -24.84
N GLN A 343 1.27 -23.65 -25.23
CA GLN A 343 1.79 -22.67 -24.29
C GLN A 343 0.65 -21.79 -23.76
N TRP A 344 0.44 -21.77 -22.43
CA TRP A 344 -0.55 -20.96 -21.75
C TRP A 344 -0.03 -20.48 -20.41
N ARG A 345 -0.60 -19.41 -19.88
CA ARG A 345 -0.16 -18.84 -18.60
C ARG A 345 -1.35 -18.54 -17.71
N VAL A 346 -1.06 -18.60 -16.40
CA VAL A 346 -1.88 -17.98 -15.39
C VAL A 346 -1.17 -16.73 -14.89
N GLY A 347 -1.91 -15.67 -14.63
CA GLY A 347 -1.35 -14.42 -14.15
C GLY A 347 -2.15 -13.82 -13.01
N VAL A 348 -1.44 -13.21 -12.07
CA VAL A 348 -2.01 -12.44 -10.97
C VAL A 348 -1.33 -11.09 -10.92
N ALA A 349 -2.10 -10.01 -10.85
CA ALA A 349 -1.54 -8.69 -10.57
C ALA A 349 -2.17 -8.12 -9.31
N GLU A 350 -1.35 -7.38 -8.58
CA GLU A 350 -1.78 -6.59 -7.45
C GLU A 350 -1.14 -5.20 -7.50
N GLY A 351 -1.90 -4.18 -7.13
CA GLY A 351 -1.43 -2.83 -7.17
C GLY A 351 -2.47 -1.81 -6.73
N MET A 352 -2.32 -0.60 -7.21
CA MET A 352 -3.18 0.53 -6.88
C MET A 352 -3.91 1.05 -8.11
N SER A 353 -5.12 1.49 -7.89
CA SER A 353 -5.99 2.10 -8.89
C SER A 353 -6.57 3.41 -8.37
N TYR A 354 -6.38 4.48 -9.12
CA TYR A 354 -7.03 5.78 -8.90
C TYR A 354 -8.00 6.04 -10.05
N ILE A 355 -9.26 6.34 -9.72
CA ILE A 355 -10.30 6.69 -10.70
C ILE A 355 -10.78 8.12 -10.49
N ASP A 356 -10.98 8.87 -11.57
CA ASP A 356 -11.44 10.27 -11.50
C ASP A 356 -12.92 10.40 -11.07
N SER A 357 -13.75 9.42 -11.41
CA SER A 357 -15.16 9.33 -11.01
C SER A 357 -15.57 7.90 -10.77
N LEU A 358 -16.25 7.62 -9.65
CA LEU A 358 -16.68 6.28 -9.28
C LEU A 358 -17.61 5.67 -10.33
N THR A 359 -17.43 4.38 -10.62
CA THR A 359 -18.33 3.65 -11.50
C THR A 359 -19.71 3.46 -10.84
N TYR A 360 -20.75 3.28 -11.65
CA TYR A 360 -22.12 3.06 -11.15
C TYR A 360 -22.19 1.85 -10.19
N ILE A 361 -21.55 0.73 -10.54
CA ILE A 361 -21.57 -0.49 -9.72
C ILE A 361 -20.97 -0.21 -8.36
N GLU A 362 -19.81 0.44 -8.32
CA GLU A 362 -19.13 0.78 -7.08
C GLU A 362 -19.95 1.77 -6.23
N ALA A 363 -20.45 2.83 -6.84
CA ALA A 363 -21.26 3.85 -6.16
C ALA A 363 -22.58 3.27 -5.60
N LYS A 364 -23.21 2.35 -6.34
CA LYS A 364 -24.43 1.65 -5.92
C LYS A 364 -24.17 0.75 -4.71
N GLU A 365 -23.13 -0.07 -4.78
CA GLU A 365 -22.74 -0.96 -3.69
C GLU A 365 -22.41 -0.18 -2.42
N MET A 366 -21.68 0.93 -2.53
CA MET A 366 -21.36 1.79 -1.39
C MET A 366 -22.59 2.39 -0.76
N LYS A 367 -23.52 2.88 -1.58
CA LYS A 367 -24.77 3.46 -1.10
C LYS A 367 -25.65 2.41 -0.37
N GLU A 368 -25.73 1.20 -0.90
CA GLU A 368 -26.51 0.11 -0.31
C GLU A 368 -25.94 -0.34 1.04
N LYS A 369 -24.62 -0.33 1.18
CA LYS A 369 -23.92 -0.73 2.41
C LYS A 369 -23.70 0.42 3.40
N GLY A 370 -24.03 1.66 3.04
CA GLY A 370 -23.83 2.85 3.88
C GLY A 370 -22.35 3.24 4.05
N TYR A 371 -21.53 2.99 3.04
CA TYR A 371 -20.12 3.33 3.01
C TYR A 371 -19.82 4.51 2.08
N ASN A 372 -18.66 5.13 2.27
CA ASN A 372 -18.14 6.12 1.35
C ASN A 372 -17.32 5.43 0.25
N GLY A 373 -17.53 5.82 -1.01
CA GLY A 373 -16.69 5.37 -2.10
C GLY A 373 -15.33 6.08 -2.10
N SER A 374 -14.30 5.41 -2.59
CA SER A 374 -12.95 5.99 -2.70
C SER A 374 -12.47 6.04 -4.14
N HIS A 375 -11.84 7.16 -4.50
CA HIS A 375 -11.13 7.28 -5.78
C HIS A 375 -9.90 6.38 -5.85
N LEU A 376 -9.23 6.13 -4.71
CA LEU A 376 -8.05 5.28 -4.61
C LEU A 376 -8.43 3.97 -3.95
N LEU A 377 -8.28 2.88 -4.68
CA LEU A 377 -8.53 1.52 -4.23
C LEU A 377 -7.38 0.60 -4.66
N ASN A 378 -7.40 -0.60 -4.15
CA ASN A 378 -6.56 -1.69 -4.62
C ASN A 378 -6.99 -2.16 -6.01
N TYR A 379 -6.02 -2.58 -6.81
CA TYR A 379 -6.21 -3.23 -8.09
C TYR A 379 -5.80 -4.69 -8.03
N LEU A 380 -6.69 -5.58 -8.44
CA LEU A 380 -6.40 -7.00 -8.62
C LEU A 380 -6.76 -7.42 -10.06
N ASP A 381 -5.90 -8.25 -10.65
CA ASP A 381 -6.15 -8.87 -11.95
C ASP A 381 -5.80 -10.35 -11.88
N PHE A 382 -6.76 -11.20 -12.19
CA PHE A 382 -6.55 -12.63 -12.39
C PHE A 382 -6.72 -12.93 -13.87
N SER A 383 -5.72 -13.54 -14.48
CA SER A 383 -5.74 -13.78 -15.91
C SER A 383 -5.33 -15.21 -16.30
N VAL A 384 -5.89 -15.65 -17.41
CA VAL A 384 -5.47 -16.87 -18.13
C VAL A 384 -5.35 -16.51 -19.59
N ASP A 385 -4.23 -16.80 -20.20
CA ASP A 385 -4.00 -16.58 -21.63
C ASP A 385 -3.29 -17.75 -22.32
N VAL A 386 -3.40 -17.79 -23.63
CA VAL A 386 -2.80 -18.80 -24.50
C VAL A 386 -1.95 -18.11 -25.56
N ASN A 387 -0.80 -18.70 -25.86
CA ASN A 387 0.05 -18.24 -26.95
C ASN A 387 -0.62 -18.50 -28.30
N VAL A 388 -0.88 -17.44 -29.06
CA VAL A 388 -1.60 -17.54 -30.33
C VAL A 388 -0.77 -18.28 -31.39
N GLY A 389 0.55 -18.01 -31.42
CA GLY A 389 1.45 -18.65 -32.37
C GLY A 389 1.53 -20.17 -32.20
N ASP A 390 1.71 -20.61 -30.96
CA ASP A 390 1.74 -22.04 -30.62
C ASP A 390 0.39 -22.71 -30.89
N LEU A 391 -0.72 -22.06 -30.50
CA LEU A 391 -2.07 -22.58 -30.72
C LEU A 391 -2.40 -22.84 -32.21
N VAL A 392 -1.94 -21.96 -33.12
CA VAL A 392 -2.22 -22.07 -34.55
C VAL A 392 -1.04 -22.62 -35.36
N GLY A 393 0.07 -22.96 -34.71
CA GLY A 393 1.28 -23.50 -35.37
C GLY A 393 2.00 -22.47 -36.25
N LYS A 394 2.02 -21.17 -35.86
CA LYS A 394 2.65 -20.09 -36.63
C LYS A 394 3.64 -19.33 -35.77
N ASN A 395 4.93 -19.55 -35.98
CA ASN A 395 6.00 -18.94 -35.19
C ASN A 395 5.99 -17.39 -35.20
N ASP A 396 5.54 -16.77 -36.30
CA ASP A 396 5.45 -15.31 -36.42
C ASP A 396 4.44 -14.68 -35.45
N LEU A 397 3.58 -15.49 -34.82
CA LEU A 397 2.61 -15.05 -33.81
C LEU A 397 2.97 -15.48 -32.40
N ASN A 398 4.17 -16.00 -32.13
CA ASN A 398 4.58 -16.46 -30.81
C ASN A 398 4.69 -15.33 -29.79
N ASN A 399 4.80 -14.08 -30.23
CA ASN A 399 4.79 -12.91 -29.35
C ASN A 399 3.36 -12.42 -29.00
N LEU A 400 2.33 -13.06 -29.57
CA LEU A 400 0.94 -12.65 -29.36
C LEU A 400 0.23 -13.64 -28.44
N TRP A 401 -0.38 -13.10 -27.40
CA TRP A 401 -1.18 -13.83 -26.43
C TRP A 401 -2.63 -13.36 -26.50
N PHE A 402 -3.55 -14.29 -26.33
CA PHE A 402 -4.98 -14.01 -26.21
C PHE A 402 -5.49 -14.57 -24.90
N GLY A 403 -6.23 -13.77 -24.13
CA GLY A 403 -6.65 -14.20 -22.82
C GLY A 403 -7.93 -13.57 -22.30
N TYR A 404 -8.29 -14.08 -21.14
CA TYR A 404 -9.36 -13.57 -20.30
C TYR A 404 -8.76 -13.07 -18.98
N SER A 405 -9.28 -11.97 -18.45
CA SER A 405 -8.94 -11.55 -17.10
C SER A 405 -10.11 -10.92 -16.35
N LEU A 406 -9.99 -10.97 -15.03
CA LEU A 406 -10.84 -10.25 -14.11
C LEU A 406 -10.11 -8.97 -13.71
N HIS A 407 -10.62 -7.82 -14.15
CA HIS A 407 -10.19 -6.50 -13.71
C HIS A 407 -11.02 -6.13 -12.48
N HIS A 408 -10.39 -6.07 -11.33
CA HIS A 408 -11.05 -5.88 -10.05
C HIS A 408 -10.48 -4.69 -9.29
N ARG A 409 -11.37 -3.84 -8.81
CA ARG A 409 -11.05 -2.81 -7.82
C ARG A 409 -11.73 -3.16 -6.51
N SER A 410 -11.02 -3.04 -5.39
CA SER A 410 -11.64 -3.18 -4.06
C SER A 410 -10.85 -2.44 -2.99
N ALA A 411 -11.52 -2.11 -1.89
CA ALA A 411 -10.83 -1.96 -0.63
C ALA A 411 -10.29 -3.34 -0.26
N ILE A 412 -8.98 -3.45 -0.07
CA ILE A 412 -8.36 -4.72 0.32
C ILE A 412 -8.91 -5.13 1.67
N PHE A 413 -9.43 -6.35 1.71
CA PHE A 413 -10.03 -6.94 2.89
C PHE A 413 -11.10 -6.01 3.49
N GLU A 414 -12.31 -6.44 3.59
CA GLU A 414 -13.47 -5.66 4.07
C GLU A 414 -13.26 -4.93 5.42
N ASN A 415 -12.15 -5.17 6.08
CA ASN A 415 -11.73 -4.67 7.38
C ASN A 415 -10.59 -3.64 7.33
N ALA A 416 -10.23 -3.09 6.15
CA ALA A 416 -9.21 -2.07 6.07
C ALA A 416 -9.70 -0.76 6.69
N SER A 417 -8.96 -0.24 7.68
CA SER A 417 -9.27 1.02 8.38
C SER A 417 -8.68 2.25 7.73
N GLN A 418 -8.00 2.10 6.61
CA GLN A 418 -7.33 3.21 5.93
C GLN A 418 -8.32 4.25 5.44
N PHE A 419 -8.10 5.50 5.84
CA PHE A 419 -8.88 6.67 5.40
C PHE A 419 -10.38 6.66 5.76
N GLY A 420 -10.75 6.03 6.87
CA GLY A 420 -12.13 5.92 7.32
C GLY A 420 -12.85 4.72 6.70
N ARG A 421 -14.19 4.71 6.80
CA ARG A 421 -15.05 3.61 6.32
C ARG A 421 -15.16 3.61 4.80
N ILE A 422 -14.01 3.37 4.14
CA ILE A 422 -13.93 3.23 2.69
C ILE A 422 -14.15 1.77 2.36
N LYS A 423 -15.21 1.49 1.65
CA LYS A 423 -15.43 0.23 0.95
C LYS A 423 -15.68 0.54 -0.51
N GLY A 424 -15.59 -0.43 -1.33
CA GLY A 424 -15.86 -0.30 -2.74
C GLY A 424 -15.27 -1.47 -3.48
N GLY A 425 -15.86 -1.75 -4.60
CA GLY A 425 -15.37 -2.75 -5.50
C GLY A 425 -16.14 -2.74 -6.79
N SER A 426 -15.44 -3.03 -7.85
CA SER A 426 -16.06 -3.26 -9.15
C SER A 426 -15.34 -4.42 -9.83
N ASN A 427 -16.12 -5.25 -10.49
CA ASN A 427 -15.65 -6.40 -11.23
C ASN A 427 -15.96 -6.22 -12.71
N TYR A 428 -14.95 -6.37 -13.55
CA TYR A 428 -15.09 -6.42 -15.01
C TYR A 428 -14.46 -7.68 -15.56
N ASN A 429 -15.25 -8.46 -16.26
CA ASN A 429 -14.74 -9.60 -17.03
C ASN A 429 -14.20 -9.08 -18.36
N THR A 430 -12.91 -9.24 -18.60
CA THR A 430 -12.25 -8.71 -19.80
C THR A 430 -11.69 -9.80 -20.69
N VAL A 431 -11.67 -9.55 -21.99
CA VAL A 431 -10.89 -10.30 -22.97
C VAL A 431 -9.77 -9.41 -23.49
N TYR A 432 -8.60 -9.96 -23.76
CA TYR A 432 -7.46 -9.14 -24.14
C TYR A 432 -6.54 -9.81 -25.16
N PHE A 433 -5.82 -8.95 -25.85
CA PHE A 433 -4.60 -9.31 -26.55
C PHE A 433 -3.40 -8.69 -25.86
N GLN A 434 -2.31 -9.44 -25.79
CA GLN A 434 -1.02 -8.98 -25.29
C GLN A 434 0.06 -9.32 -26.32
N TYR A 435 0.90 -8.34 -26.61
CA TYR A 435 2.01 -8.49 -27.55
C TYR A 435 3.34 -8.20 -26.84
N GLU A 436 4.27 -9.13 -26.93
CA GLU A 436 5.65 -9.04 -26.40
C GLU A 436 6.61 -8.56 -27.50
N PHE A 437 7.58 -7.69 -27.17
CA PHE A 437 8.45 -7.04 -28.17
C PHE A 437 9.88 -6.80 -27.67
#